data_0820befb0e55a6bdad4d4e55b96c954b
#
_entry.id   0820befb0e55a6bdad4d4e55b96c954b
#
_cell.length_a   1.000
_cell.length_b   1.000
_cell.length_c   1.000
_cell.angle_alpha   90.00
_cell.angle_beta   90.00
_cell.angle_gamma   90.00
#
_symmetry.space_group_name_H-M   'P 1'
#
loop_
_entity.id
_entity.type
_entity.pdbx_description
1 polymer ?
#
loop_
_entity_poly.entity_id
_entity_poly.type
_entity_poly.pdbx_seq_one_letter_code
_entity_poly.pdbx_strand_id
1 'polypeptide(L)'
;MLSRDFQKLIETDTVAAARALLGMQLILNGQKLGRIVETEAYLGSQDSACHSARGRRSPKNESMYLPAGHWYIYQIHGHQMLNLVTKAENVAEAVLIRALELPDGRLLANGPGKLTKYAGIDKRFDGQSLATSSLQLAHDLTPNQIASRSRIGVTCTDAWREEPLGFYVAGNRHVSKVPKRGLLDDEDTWKKE
;
A
#
# COMPACT_ATOMS: atom_id res chain seq x y z
N MET A 1 14.31 -2.09 12.08
CA MET A 1 13.66 -3.42 12.04
C MET A 1 12.18 -3.19 12.34
N LEU A 2 11.26 -3.83 11.62
CA LEU A 2 9.81 -3.74 11.89
C LEU A 2 9.50 -4.35 13.25
N SER A 3 8.53 -3.77 13.98
CA SER A 3 8.11 -4.32 15.27
C SER A 3 7.50 -5.72 15.11
N ARG A 4 7.59 -6.54 16.16
CA ARG A 4 6.96 -7.87 16.18
C ARG A 4 5.43 -7.78 16.01
N ASP A 5 4.83 -6.72 16.55
CA ASP A 5 3.37 -6.48 16.45
C ASP A 5 2.97 -6.20 15.00
N PHE A 6 3.74 -5.42 14.25
CA PHE A 6 3.46 -5.18 12.84
C PHE A 6 3.66 -6.46 12.00
N GLN A 7 4.70 -7.26 12.30
CA GLN A 7 4.91 -8.54 11.62
C GLN A 7 3.72 -9.49 11.84
N LYS A 8 3.25 -9.63 13.09
CA LYS A 8 2.07 -10.41 13.40
C LYS A 8 0.81 -9.86 12.73
N LEU A 9 0.68 -8.54 12.65
CA LEU A 9 -0.49 -7.90 12.04
C LEU A 9 -0.60 -8.22 10.55
N ILE A 10 0.49 -8.12 9.80
CA ILE A 10 0.48 -8.45 8.35
C ILE A 10 0.19 -9.93 8.09
N GLU A 11 0.47 -10.83 9.05
CA GLU A 11 0.15 -12.25 8.94
C GLU A 11 -1.33 -12.57 9.25
N THR A 12 -2.02 -11.69 9.98
CA THR A 12 -3.34 -12.01 10.54
C THR A 12 -4.49 -11.19 9.99
N ASP A 13 -4.27 -9.92 9.63
CA ASP A 13 -5.34 -8.99 9.24
C ASP A 13 -4.87 -8.00 8.17
N THR A 14 -5.29 -8.23 6.93
CA THR A 14 -4.94 -7.39 5.77
C THR A 14 -5.52 -5.98 5.86
N VAL A 15 -6.73 -5.83 6.40
CA VAL A 15 -7.37 -4.51 6.57
C VAL A 15 -6.64 -3.69 7.63
N ALA A 16 -6.35 -4.30 8.77
CA ALA A 16 -5.57 -3.65 9.82
C ALA A 16 -4.14 -3.33 9.35
N ALA A 17 -3.51 -4.22 8.57
CA ALA A 17 -2.21 -3.99 7.94
C ALA A 17 -2.23 -2.79 6.99
N ALA A 18 -3.28 -2.64 6.16
CA ALA A 18 -3.44 -1.50 5.26
C ALA A 18 -3.50 -0.16 6.02
N ARG A 19 -4.18 -0.13 7.15
CA ARG A 19 -4.25 1.04 8.03
C ARG A 19 -2.93 1.31 8.76
N ALA A 20 -2.25 0.27 9.23
CA ALA A 20 -0.98 0.37 9.95
C ALA A 20 0.20 0.79 9.06
N LEU A 21 0.11 0.59 7.75
CA LEU A 21 1.09 1.09 6.78
C LEU A 21 1.06 2.61 6.62
N LEU A 22 -0.07 3.28 6.93
CA LEU A 22 -0.17 4.73 6.86
C LEU A 22 0.73 5.37 7.93
N GLY A 23 1.61 6.27 7.48
CA GLY A 23 2.61 6.92 8.30
C GLY A 23 3.96 6.20 8.34
N MET A 24 4.09 5.00 7.76
CA MET A 24 5.39 4.34 7.62
C MET A 24 6.21 4.96 6.50
N GLN A 25 7.53 5.02 6.70
CA GLN A 25 8.49 5.39 5.66
C GLN A 25 8.72 4.23 4.69
N LEU A 26 8.66 4.52 3.40
CA LEU A 26 9.21 3.67 2.36
C LEU A 26 10.68 4.05 2.15
N ILE A 27 11.58 3.05 2.18
CA ILE A 27 13.03 3.24 2.14
C ILE A 27 13.60 2.39 1.01
N LEU A 28 14.48 2.96 0.19
CA LEU A 28 15.21 2.22 -0.84
C LEU A 28 16.72 2.48 -0.69
N ASN A 29 17.51 1.41 -0.58
CA ASN A 29 18.97 1.48 -0.40
C ASN A 29 19.37 2.39 0.79
N GLY A 30 18.61 2.37 1.88
CA GLY A 30 18.81 3.22 3.05
C GLY A 30 18.32 4.66 2.91
N GLN A 31 17.87 5.08 1.73
CA GLN A 31 17.33 6.41 1.49
C GLN A 31 15.81 6.45 1.75
N LYS A 32 15.35 7.38 2.57
CA LYS A 32 13.93 7.65 2.77
C LYS A 32 13.31 8.23 1.49
N LEU A 33 12.33 7.53 0.92
CA LEU A 33 11.62 7.96 -0.29
C LEU A 33 10.43 8.86 0.05
N GLY A 34 9.70 8.53 1.10
CA GLY A 34 8.53 9.26 1.55
C GLY A 34 7.66 8.43 2.48
N ARG A 35 6.69 9.08 3.09
CA ARG A 35 5.75 8.51 4.07
C ARG A 35 4.50 8.04 3.36
N ILE A 36 4.05 6.82 3.64
CA ILE A 36 2.83 6.24 3.04
C ILE A 36 1.61 7.00 3.57
N VAL A 37 0.80 7.53 2.66
CA VAL A 37 -0.41 8.30 2.99
C VAL A 37 -1.69 7.70 2.41
N GLU A 38 -1.59 6.69 1.55
CA GLU A 38 -2.74 6.02 0.94
C GLU A 38 -2.43 4.56 0.63
N THR A 39 -3.39 3.67 0.96
CA THR A 39 -3.31 2.23 0.75
C THR A 39 -4.66 1.66 0.32
N GLU A 40 -4.66 0.45 -0.29
CA GLU A 40 -5.87 -0.34 -0.54
C GLU A 40 -5.64 -1.79 -0.13
N ALA A 41 -6.62 -2.37 0.58
CA ALA A 41 -6.61 -3.80 0.93
C ALA A 41 -7.29 -4.63 -0.17
N TYR A 42 -6.72 -5.79 -0.48
CA TYR A 42 -7.22 -6.78 -1.41
C TYR A 42 -7.30 -8.14 -0.70
N LEU A 43 -8.50 -8.69 -0.56
CA LEU A 43 -8.84 -9.76 0.37
C LEU A 43 -8.92 -11.16 -0.27
N GLY A 44 -8.11 -11.39 -1.28
CA GLY A 44 -7.90 -12.73 -1.78
C GLY A 44 -9.04 -13.28 -2.65
N SER A 45 -9.30 -14.57 -2.52
CA SER A 45 -10.18 -15.31 -3.44
C SER A 45 -11.65 -14.89 -3.39
N GLN A 46 -12.12 -14.38 -2.28
CA GLN A 46 -13.50 -13.88 -2.12
C GLN A 46 -13.71 -12.48 -2.71
N ASP A 47 -12.65 -11.69 -2.83
CA ASP A 47 -12.67 -10.32 -3.31
C ASP A 47 -12.61 -10.28 -4.84
N SER A 48 -13.72 -9.98 -5.50
CA SER A 48 -13.82 -9.96 -6.96
C SER A 48 -12.92 -8.91 -7.64
N ALA A 49 -12.48 -7.89 -6.91
CA ALA A 49 -11.52 -6.90 -7.39
C ALA A 49 -10.05 -7.35 -7.24
N CYS A 50 -9.80 -8.45 -6.54
CA CYS A 50 -8.46 -8.97 -6.31
C CYS A 50 -7.96 -9.79 -7.51
N HIS A 51 -6.64 -9.78 -7.75
CA HIS A 51 -6.03 -10.61 -8.79
C HIS A 51 -6.15 -12.11 -8.55
N SER A 52 -6.29 -12.51 -7.28
CA SER A 52 -6.53 -13.89 -6.84
C SER A 52 -8.02 -14.25 -6.71
N ALA A 53 -8.93 -13.38 -7.17
CA ALA A 53 -10.37 -13.63 -7.15
C ALA A 53 -10.72 -15.03 -7.67
N ARG A 54 -11.59 -15.73 -6.93
CA ARG A 54 -12.01 -17.12 -7.24
C ARG A 54 -10.84 -18.11 -7.29
N GLY A 55 -9.76 -17.84 -6.54
CA GLY A 55 -8.56 -18.70 -6.49
C GLY A 55 -7.68 -18.61 -7.73
N ARG A 56 -7.81 -17.57 -8.56
CA ARG A 56 -6.98 -17.40 -9.77
C ARG A 56 -5.51 -17.29 -9.40
N ARG A 57 -4.70 -18.20 -9.92
CA ARG A 57 -3.26 -18.23 -9.77
C ARG A 57 -2.59 -18.33 -11.13
N SER A 58 -1.57 -17.55 -11.38
CA SER A 58 -0.85 -17.48 -12.65
C SER A 58 0.56 -16.92 -12.43
N PRO A 59 1.50 -17.08 -13.36
CA PRO A 59 2.83 -16.46 -13.24
C PRO A 59 2.83 -14.94 -13.01
N LYS A 60 1.73 -14.24 -13.35
CA LYS A 60 1.61 -12.79 -13.17
C LYS A 60 1.29 -12.37 -11.73
N ASN A 61 0.67 -13.25 -10.95
CA ASN A 61 0.30 -12.98 -9.56
C ASN A 61 0.88 -14.00 -8.57
N GLU A 62 1.89 -14.77 -9.01
CA GLU A 62 2.51 -15.81 -8.18
C GLU A 62 3.10 -15.25 -6.89
N SER A 63 3.77 -14.11 -6.95
CA SER A 63 4.36 -13.45 -5.76
C SER A 63 3.32 -13.03 -4.72
N MET A 64 2.04 -12.91 -5.09
CA MET A 64 0.96 -12.63 -4.15
C MET A 64 0.65 -13.83 -3.23
N TYR A 65 1.07 -15.04 -3.60
CA TYR A 65 0.90 -16.28 -2.83
C TYR A 65 2.07 -16.58 -1.87
N LEU A 66 3.11 -15.74 -1.86
CA LEU A 66 4.22 -15.81 -0.90
C LEU A 66 3.74 -15.47 0.52
N PRO A 67 4.50 -15.85 1.57
CA PRO A 67 4.18 -15.45 2.94
C PRO A 67 4.14 -13.93 3.11
N ALA A 68 3.45 -13.46 4.16
CA ALA A 68 3.43 -12.05 4.55
C ALA A 68 4.83 -11.43 4.60
N GLY A 69 4.93 -10.16 4.23
CA GLY A 69 6.21 -9.44 4.22
C GLY A 69 7.02 -9.60 2.92
N HIS A 70 6.41 -10.09 1.85
CA HIS A 70 7.02 -10.07 0.52
C HIS A 70 6.43 -8.95 -0.33
N TRP A 71 7.23 -8.41 -1.25
CA TRP A 71 6.75 -7.46 -2.24
C TRP A 71 6.06 -8.19 -3.39
N TYR A 72 4.88 -7.72 -3.77
CA TYR A 72 4.18 -8.15 -4.98
C TYR A 72 4.07 -6.97 -5.93
N ILE A 73 4.70 -7.07 -7.11
CA ILE A 73 4.70 -6.00 -8.10
C ILE A 73 4.10 -6.53 -9.40
N TYR A 74 3.03 -5.88 -9.84
CA TYR A 74 2.43 -6.15 -11.15
C TYR A 74 2.40 -4.89 -12.01
N GLN A 75 2.21 -5.08 -13.31
CA GLN A 75 2.14 -4.00 -14.28
C GLN A 75 0.71 -3.85 -14.81
N ILE A 76 0.21 -2.61 -14.83
CA ILE A 76 -1.05 -2.25 -15.49
C ILE A 76 -0.88 -0.92 -16.24
N HIS A 77 -1.32 -0.88 -17.50
CA HIS A 77 -1.20 0.31 -18.37
C HIS A 77 0.21 0.91 -18.41
N GLY A 78 1.25 0.07 -18.40
CA GLY A 78 2.64 0.51 -18.42
C GLY A 78 3.21 0.99 -17.07
N HIS A 79 2.41 0.98 -16.01
CA HIS A 79 2.83 1.39 -14.66
C HIS A 79 3.00 0.19 -13.73
N GLN A 80 4.03 0.24 -12.90
CA GLN A 80 4.24 -0.75 -11.84
C GLN A 80 3.36 -0.42 -10.63
N MET A 81 2.86 -1.45 -9.96
CA MET A 81 2.01 -1.34 -8.76
C MET A 81 2.68 -2.09 -7.62
N LEU A 82 3.05 -1.35 -6.56
CA LEU A 82 3.75 -1.88 -5.39
C LEU A 82 2.75 -2.36 -4.33
N ASN A 83 2.81 -3.65 -4.00
CA ASN A 83 1.99 -4.24 -2.95
C ASN A 83 2.85 -4.95 -1.92
N LEU A 84 2.39 -4.91 -0.67
CA LEU A 84 2.89 -5.76 0.41
C LEU A 84 1.97 -6.96 0.57
N VAL A 85 2.52 -8.17 0.42
CA VAL A 85 1.79 -9.43 0.66
C VAL A 85 1.49 -9.57 2.14
N THR A 86 0.30 -10.04 2.45
CA THR A 86 -0.20 -10.32 3.80
C THR A 86 -0.65 -11.79 3.90
N LYS A 87 -0.94 -12.26 5.13
CA LYS A 87 -1.36 -13.63 5.43
C LYS A 87 -0.26 -14.68 5.25
N ALA A 88 -0.62 -15.91 5.57
CA ALA A 88 0.25 -17.06 5.40
C ALA A 88 0.48 -17.38 3.91
N GLU A 89 1.52 -18.15 3.64
CA GLU A 89 1.79 -18.69 2.31
C GLU A 89 0.54 -19.38 1.71
N ASN A 90 0.34 -19.16 0.43
CA ASN A 90 -0.82 -19.63 -0.35
C ASN A 90 -2.18 -18.95 0.01
N VAL A 91 -2.17 -17.92 0.86
CA VAL A 91 -3.33 -17.03 1.06
C VAL A 91 -3.03 -15.70 0.38
N ALA A 92 -3.52 -15.55 -0.84
CA ALA A 92 -3.16 -14.43 -1.73
C ALA A 92 -3.92 -13.16 -1.40
N GLU A 93 -3.57 -12.51 -0.30
CA GLU A 93 -4.03 -11.18 0.10
C GLU A 93 -2.87 -10.20 0.08
N ALA A 94 -3.13 -8.92 -0.20
CA ALA A 94 -2.09 -7.90 -0.26
C ALA A 94 -2.63 -6.50 -0.01
N VAL A 95 -1.72 -5.58 0.32
CA VAL A 95 -2.00 -4.15 0.44
C VAL A 95 -1.25 -3.39 -0.65
N LEU A 96 -1.99 -2.71 -1.53
CA LEU A 96 -1.43 -1.79 -2.52
C LEU A 96 -1.05 -0.47 -1.85
N ILE A 97 0.19 -0.04 -2.05
CA ILE A 97 0.68 1.30 -1.65
C ILE A 97 0.41 2.28 -2.78
N ARG A 98 -0.40 3.33 -2.51
CA ARG A 98 -0.93 4.19 -3.56
C ARG A 98 -0.26 5.55 -3.64
N ALA A 99 0.13 6.13 -2.50
CA ALA A 99 0.71 7.46 -2.48
C ALA A 99 1.71 7.64 -1.35
N LEU A 100 2.68 8.51 -1.58
CA LEU A 100 3.67 8.96 -0.59
C LEU A 100 3.62 10.47 -0.42
N GLU A 101 3.72 10.92 0.83
CA GLU A 101 4.14 12.27 1.19
C GLU A 101 5.66 12.34 1.11
N LEU A 102 6.16 13.18 0.20
CA LEU A 102 7.59 13.33 -0.03
C LEU A 102 8.20 14.33 0.96
N PRO A 103 9.47 14.12 1.38
CA PRO A 103 10.15 15.00 2.34
C PRO A 103 10.25 16.47 1.88
N ASP A 104 10.27 16.70 0.57
CA ASP A 104 10.35 18.03 -0.04
C ASP A 104 8.99 18.65 -0.36
N GLY A 105 7.88 18.00 0.02
CA GLY A 105 6.52 18.47 -0.18
C GLY A 105 6.02 18.43 -1.63
N ARG A 106 6.79 17.91 -2.60
CA ARG A 106 6.36 17.79 -3.98
C ARG A 106 5.31 16.70 -4.18
N LEU A 107 4.36 16.92 -5.10
CA LEU A 107 3.28 15.97 -5.40
C LEU A 107 3.63 14.99 -6.53
N LEU A 108 4.84 14.41 -6.48
CA LEU A 108 5.33 13.50 -7.52
C LEU A 108 4.93 12.04 -7.33
N ALA A 109 4.50 11.67 -6.11
CA ALA A 109 4.15 10.30 -5.73
C ALA A 109 2.68 10.15 -5.29
N ASN A 110 1.78 11.04 -5.74
CA ASN A 110 0.35 11.03 -5.40
C ASN A 110 -0.47 10.13 -6.35
N GLY A 111 -0.14 8.87 -6.39
CA GLY A 111 -0.79 7.82 -7.18
C GLY A 111 0.14 6.62 -7.37
N PRO A 112 -0.37 5.39 -7.48
CA PRO A 112 0.45 4.18 -7.40
C PRO A 112 1.50 4.09 -8.52
N GLY A 113 1.15 4.40 -9.76
CA GLY A 113 2.11 4.43 -10.87
C GLY A 113 3.08 5.61 -10.81
N LYS A 114 2.66 6.76 -10.27
CA LYS A 114 3.56 7.91 -10.04
C LYS A 114 4.58 7.58 -8.94
N LEU A 115 4.12 6.93 -7.86
CA LEU A 115 4.95 6.49 -6.75
C LEU A 115 6.08 5.58 -7.24
N THR A 116 5.76 4.53 -7.97
CA THR A 116 6.76 3.58 -8.46
C THR A 116 7.72 4.20 -9.46
N LYS A 117 7.22 5.08 -10.32
CA LYS A 117 8.07 5.85 -11.26
C LYS A 117 9.03 6.78 -10.52
N TYR A 118 8.54 7.53 -9.52
CA TYR A 118 9.37 8.42 -8.69
C TYR A 118 10.44 7.64 -7.93
N ALA A 119 10.06 6.51 -7.33
CA ALA A 119 10.93 5.68 -6.50
C ALA A 119 11.88 4.77 -7.28
N GLY A 120 11.73 4.65 -8.62
CA GLY A 120 12.49 3.68 -9.42
C GLY A 120 12.17 2.22 -9.08
N ILE A 121 10.94 1.96 -8.62
CA ILE A 121 10.48 0.63 -8.24
C ILE A 121 9.92 -0.09 -9.47
N ASP A 122 10.43 -1.29 -9.73
CA ASP A 122 10.03 -2.15 -10.85
C ASP A 122 10.00 -3.64 -10.46
N LYS A 123 9.84 -4.50 -11.46
CA LYS A 123 9.77 -5.97 -11.30
C LYS A 123 10.97 -6.61 -10.60
N ARG A 124 12.10 -5.93 -10.47
CA ARG A 124 13.28 -6.48 -9.75
C ARG A 124 12.99 -6.72 -8.26
N PHE A 125 12.01 -6.01 -7.70
CA PHE A 125 11.59 -6.17 -6.30
C PHE A 125 10.49 -7.22 -6.11
N ASP A 126 9.87 -7.71 -7.19
CA ASP A 126 8.79 -8.69 -7.12
C ASP A 126 9.26 -9.99 -6.46
N GLY A 127 8.54 -10.46 -5.44
CA GLY A 127 8.88 -11.65 -4.67
C GLY A 127 10.01 -11.47 -3.65
N GLN A 128 10.60 -10.29 -3.51
CA GLN A 128 11.61 -10.04 -2.48
C GLN A 128 10.99 -9.88 -1.09
N SER A 129 11.61 -10.49 -0.07
CA SER A 129 11.19 -10.33 1.33
C SER A 129 11.67 -9.00 1.90
N LEU A 130 10.85 -8.34 2.71
CA LEU A 130 11.23 -7.17 3.52
C LEU A 130 12.48 -7.39 4.37
N ALA A 131 12.74 -8.64 4.78
CA ALA A 131 13.89 -8.95 5.62
C ALA A 131 15.23 -8.83 4.88
N THR A 132 15.24 -9.02 3.56
CA THR A 132 16.47 -9.07 2.74
C THR A 132 16.49 -8.05 1.62
N SER A 133 15.35 -7.47 1.25
CA SER A 133 15.24 -6.47 0.18
C SER A 133 15.93 -5.16 0.56
N SER A 134 16.46 -4.47 -0.43
CA SER A 134 16.87 -3.07 -0.28
C SER A 134 15.68 -2.10 -0.23
N LEU A 135 14.48 -2.56 -0.63
CA LEU A 135 13.21 -1.84 -0.46
C LEU A 135 12.59 -2.24 0.87
N GLN A 136 12.54 -1.31 1.80
CA GLN A 136 12.20 -1.56 3.21
C GLN A 136 11.11 -0.61 3.71
N LEU A 137 10.54 -0.95 4.86
CA LEU A 137 9.60 -0.13 5.63
C LEU A 137 10.19 0.18 7.01
N ALA A 138 9.92 1.37 7.52
CA ALA A 138 10.22 1.75 8.90
C ALA A 138 9.05 2.56 9.48
N HIS A 139 8.84 2.44 10.78
CA HIS A 139 7.90 3.32 11.49
C HIS A 139 8.40 4.77 11.42
N ASP A 140 7.47 5.72 11.28
CA ASP A 140 7.78 7.15 11.30
C ASP A 140 6.71 7.92 12.09
N LEU A 141 5.62 8.35 11.49
CA LEU A 141 4.56 9.12 12.18
C LEU A 141 3.24 8.33 12.24
N THR A 142 2.39 8.72 13.17
CA THR A 142 1.02 8.19 13.30
C THR A 142 0.03 9.21 12.74
N PRO A 143 -0.90 8.82 11.84
CA PRO A 143 -1.95 9.72 11.38
C PRO A 143 -2.83 10.24 12.50
N ASN A 144 -3.22 11.53 12.46
CA ASN A 144 -4.24 12.06 13.34
C ASN A 144 -5.59 11.38 13.10
N GLN A 145 -5.94 11.22 11.83
CA GLN A 145 -7.17 10.55 11.43
C GLN A 145 -6.93 9.74 10.15
N ILE A 146 -7.47 8.51 10.14
CA ILE A 146 -7.53 7.67 8.95
C ILE A 146 -8.97 7.66 8.44
N ALA A 147 -9.15 8.08 7.19
CA ALA A 147 -10.41 7.94 6.48
C ALA A 147 -10.41 6.70 5.56
N SER A 148 -11.59 6.25 5.21
CA SER A 148 -11.77 5.13 4.26
C SER A 148 -12.69 5.52 3.10
N ARG A 149 -12.55 4.82 1.99
CA ARG A 149 -13.36 4.97 0.77
C ARG A 149 -13.35 3.67 -0.03
N SER A 150 -14.22 3.59 -1.02
CA SER A 150 -14.12 2.54 -2.04
C SER A 150 -12.78 2.63 -2.78
N ARG A 151 -12.25 1.48 -3.19
CA ARG A 151 -10.97 1.40 -3.92
C ARG A 151 -11.07 2.08 -5.28
N ILE A 152 -9.96 2.68 -5.73
CA ILE A 152 -9.90 3.45 -6.97
C ILE A 152 -9.52 2.54 -8.15
N GLY A 153 -10.31 2.60 -9.21
CA GLY A 153 -9.99 1.95 -10.49
C GLY A 153 -10.27 0.44 -10.53
N VAL A 154 -11.01 -0.10 -9.54
CA VAL A 154 -11.51 -1.47 -9.59
C VAL A 154 -12.63 -1.59 -10.61
N THR A 155 -12.66 -2.72 -11.33
CA THR A 155 -13.60 -2.96 -12.45
C THR A 155 -14.70 -3.97 -12.12
N CYS A 156 -14.71 -4.54 -10.91
CA CYS A 156 -15.78 -5.43 -10.46
C CYS A 156 -17.13 -4.69 -10.42
N THR A 157 -18.21 -5.42 -10.62
CA THR A 157 -19.59 -4.87 -10.72
C THR A 157 -20.49 -5.32 -9.57
N ASP A 158 -19.96 -6.07 -8.62
CA ASP A 158 -20.64 -6.55 -7.42
C ASP A 158 -20.35 -5.68 -6.19
N ALA A 159 -20.82 -6.11 -5.02
CA ALA A 159 -20.69 -5.37 -3.76
C ALA A 159 -19.25 -5.01 -3.41
N TRP A 160 -18.25 -5.79 -3.85
CA TRP A 160 -16.83 -5.50 -3.60
C TRP A 160 -16.35 -4.18 -4.18
N ARG A 161 -17.06 -3.63 -5.17
CA ARG A 161 -16.78 -2.31 -5.73
C ARG A 161 -16.92 -1.19 -4.69
N GLU A 162 -17.96 -1.28 -3.86
CA GLU A 162 -18.32 -0.23 -2.91
C GLU A 162 -17.70 -0.46 -1.51
N GLU A 163 -17.08 -1.61 -1.29
CA GLU A 163 -16.42 -1.89 -0.01
C GLU A 163 -15.36 -0.82 0.33
N PRO A 164 -15.37 -0.26 1.57
CA PRO A 164 -14.49 0.82 1.97
C PRO A 164 -13.08 0.33 2.32
N LEU A 165 -12.44 -0.36 1.38
CA LEU A 165 -11.13 -0.99 1.51
C LEU A 165 -9.95 -0.11 1.04
N GLY A 166 -10.20 1.13 0.67
CA GLY A 166 -9.20 2.17 0.46
C GLY A 166 -9.04 3.01 1.73
N PHE A 167 -7.81 3.19 2.21
CA PHE A 167 -7.49 3.93 3.44
C PHE A 167 -6.51 5.04 3.14
N TYR A 168 -6.66 6.19 3.83
CA TYR A 168 -5.79 7.33 3.61
C TYR A 168 -5.72 8.25 4.83
N VAL A 169 -4.66 9.02 4.92
CA VAL A 169 -4.47 10.05 5.94
C VAL A 169 -5.41 11.21 5.63
N ALA A 170 -6.40 11.44 6.51
CA ALA A 170 -7.41 12.47 6.30
C ALA A 170 -6.77 13.87 6.26
N GLY A 171 -7.19 14.69 5.28
CA GLY A 171 -6.67 16.04 5.09
C GLY A 171 -5.31 16.13 4.39
N ASN A 172 -4.58 15.04 4.20
CA ASN A 172 -3.26 15.07 3.58
C ASN A 172 -3.35 15.29 2.06
N ARG A 173 -2.68 16.32 1.54
CA ARG A 173 -2.73 16.73 0.11
C ARG A 173 -2.02 15.77 -0.84
N HIS A 174 -1.16 14.88 -0.33
CA HIS A 174 -0.42 13.90 -1.14
C HIS A 174 -1.26 12.67 -1.49
N VAL A 175 -2.44 12.50 -0.90
CA VAL A 175 -3.40 11.45 -1.23
C VAL A 175 -3.90 11.61 -2.66
N SER A 176 -4.03 10.52 -3.42
CA SER A 176 -4.52 10.58 -4.80
C SER A 176 -6.01 10.91 -4.85
N LYS A 177 -6.42 11.73 -5.84
CA LYS A 177 -7.84 12.08 -6.07
C LYS A 177 -8.56 12.59 -4.82
N VAL A 178 -7.89 13.35 -3.98
CA VAL A 178 -8.51 13.97 -2.79
C VAL A 178 -9.18 15.27 -3.18
N PRO A 179 -10.40 15.59 -2.63
CA PRO A 179 -11.03 16.88 -2.80
C PRO A 179 -10.17 17.99 -2.18
N LYS A 180 -10.05 19.13 -2.86
CA LYS A 180 -9.29 20.28 -2.33
C LYS A 180 -9.90 20.86 -1.06
N ARG A 181 -11.21 20.70 -0.86
CA ARG A 181 -11.90 21.14 0.36
C ARG A 181 -11.56 20.21 1.52
N GLY A 182 -11.10 20.75 2.63
CA GLY A 182 -10.74 19.99 3.84
C GLY A 182 -9.29 19.49 3.86
N LEU A 183 -8.43 20.01 2.97
CA LEU A 183 -7.00 19.81 3.10
C LEU A 183 -6.48 20.56 4.32
N LEU A 184 -5.53 19.93 5.01
CA LEU A 184 -4.80 20.47 6.15
C LEU A 184 -3.35 20.79 5.73
N ASP A 185 -2.64 21.54 6.55
CA ASP A 185 -1.19 21.63 6.42
C ASP A 185 -0.57 20.24 6.70
N ASP A 186 0.50 19.91 6.02
CA ASP A 186 1.07 18.54 6.06
C ASP A 186 1.35 18.09 7.51
N GLU A 187 1.90 18.99 8.35
CA GLU A 187 2.20 18.72 9.77
C GLU A 187 0.96 18.46 10.63
N ASP A 188 -0.19 19.02 10.28
CA ASP A 188 -1.44 18.85 11.03
C ASP A 188 -2.16 17.53 10.69
N THR A 189 -1.67 16.77 9.72
CA THR A 189 -2.19 15.44 9.40
C THR A 189 -1.60 14.33 10.28
N TRP A 190 -0.56 14.66 11.06
CA TRP A 190 0.17 13.71 11.91
C TRP A 190 -0.04 14.03 13.40
N LYS A 191 -0.02 12.99 14.25
CA LYS A 191 -0.02 13.16 15.70
C LYS A 191 1.25 13.89 16.11
N LYS A 192 1.09 14.94 16.91
CA LYS A 192 2.20 15.60 17.60
C LYS A 192 2.61 14.71 18.77
N GLU A 193 3.92 14.45 18.89
CA GLU A 193 4.50 13.75 20.04
C GLU A 193 4.34 14.56 21.32
#